data_588c4de17a739986e8333987199eb2e9
#
_entry.id   588c4de17a739986e8333987199eb2e9
#
_cell.length_a   1.000
_cell.length_b   1.000
_cell.length_c   1.000
_cell.angle_alpha   90.00
_cell.angle_beta   90.00
_cell.angle_gamma   90.00
#
_symmetry.space_group_name_H-M   'P 1'
#
loop_
_entity.id
_entity.type
_entity.pdbx_description
1 polymer ?
#
loop_
_entity_poly.entity_id
_entity_poly.type
_entity_poly.pdbx_seq_one_letter_code
_entity_poly.pdbx_strand_id
1 'polypeptide(L)'
;MNQLLFREKLTPPIWGWVALTGFCLMLAVSVSAVFGDFIAVIVFIFLVLVFIFLGYNFSPVIKVDNEFLYANKAKLPLRIINKATPMSISETTKIRGINADPKCFSATSPLINTSIRIDFKDKDDPHTYWLLSTRKPEELSRVLTQKL
;
A
#
# COMPACT_ATOMS: atom_id res chain seq x y z
N MET A 1 13.94 13.38 20.17
CA MET A 1 13.02 13.66 19.05
C MET A 1 13.35 12.68 17.94
N ASN A 2 12.46 11.71 17.68
CA ASN A 2 12.67 10.77 16.59
C ASN A 2 12.49 11.52 15.26
N GLN A 3 13.59 11.72 14.55
CA GLN A 3 13.54 12.33 13.22
C GLN A 3 12.90 11.33 12.25
N LEU A 4 11.81 11.75 11.62
CA LEU A 4 11.15 10.99 10.56
C LEU A 4 12.01 11.11 9.30
N LEU A 5 12.63 10.01 8.87
CA LEU A 5 13.53 9.96 7.71
C LEU A 5 12.77 9.73 6.40
N PHE A 6 11.68 8.97 6.46
CA PHE A 6 10.85 8.66 5.31
C PHE A 6 9.39 8.52 5.74
N ARG A 7 8.47 9.03 4.91
CA ARG A 7 7.03 8.83 5.10
C ARG A 7 6.34 8.79 3.75
N GLU A 8 5.63 7.71 3.50
CA GLU A 8 4.79 7.56 2.32
C GLU A 8 3.40 7.04 2.73
N LYS A 9 2.35 7.68 2.21
CA LYS A 9 0.97 7.21 2.31
C LYS A 9 0.57 6.65 0.96
N LEU A 10 0.19 5.39 0.93
CA LEU A 10 -0.14 4.64 -0.29
C LEU A 10 -1.60 4.86 -0.69
N THR A 11 -1.96 6.10 -1.02
CA THR A 11 -3.30 6.43 -1.52
C THR A 11 -3.54 5.81 -2.89
N PRO A 12 -4.80 5.51 -3.27
CA PRO A 12 -5.12 5.04 -4.62
C PRO A 12 -4.60 6.00 -5.70
N PRO A 13 -4.12 5.49 -6.85
CA PRO A 13 -3.71 6.31 -7.97
C PRO A 13 -4.92 7.00 -8.62
N ILE A 14 -4.68 8.05 -9.42
CA ILE A 14 -5.74 8.85 -10.05
C ILE A 14 -6.68 7.97 -10.89
N TRP A 15 -6.13 7.00 -11.67
CA TRP A 15 -6.97 6.11 -12.46
C TRP A 15 -7.92 5.26 -11.61
N GLY A 16 -7.51 4.90 -10.40
CA GLY A 16 -8.36 4.18 -9.44
C GLY A 16 -9.56 5.01 -9.01
N TRP A 17 -9.37 6.31 -8.78
CA TRP A 17 -10.46 7.23 -8.48
C TRP A 17 -11.42 7.41 -9.66
N VAL A 18 -10.89 7.52 -10.88
CA VAL A 18 -11.70 7.60 -12.11
C VAL A 18 -12.54 6.34 -12.30
N ALA A 19 -11.93 5.16 -12.20
CA ALA A 19 -12.64 3.89 -12.31
C ALA A 19 -13.74 3.74 -11.25
N LEU A 20 -13.46 4.13 -10.04
CA LEU A 20 -14.40 4.08 -8.92
C LEU A 20 -15.59 5.02 -9.14
N THR A 21 -15.32 6.26 -9.57
CA THR A 21 -16.37 7.24 -9.87
C THR A 21 -17.24 6.74 -11.02
N GLY A 22 -16.65 6.15 -12.07
CA GLY A 22 -17.40 5.53 -13.17
C GLY A 22 -18.30 4.39 -12.70
N PHE A 23 -17.81 3.56 -11.78
CA PHE A 23 -18.61 2.50 -11.17
C PHE A 23 -19.79 3.05 -10.36
N CYS A 24 -19.56 4.10 -9.55
CA CYS A 24 -20.63 4.79 -8.81
C CYS A 24 -21.68 5.37 -9.75
N LEU A 25 -21.24 5.96 -10.88
CA LEU A 25 -22.16 6.51 -11.89
C LEU A 25 -23.02 5.41 -12.52
N MET A 26 -22.45 4.27 -12.86
CA MET A 26 -23.19 3.12 -13.41
C MET A 26 -24.27 2.63 -12.43
N LEU A 27 -23.94 2.55 -11.14
CA LEU A 27 -24.92 2.20 -10.10
C LEU A 27 -26.02 3.25 -9.98
N ALA A 28 -25.67 4.54 -10.03
CA ALA A 28 -26.64 5.63 -9.97
C ALA A 28 -27.64 5.59 -11.14
N VAL A 29 -27.16 5.32 -12.35
CA VAL A 29 -28.02 5.15 -13.53
C VAL A 29 -28.99 3.96 -13.33
N SER A 30 -28.54 2.86 -12.77
CA SER A 30 -29.41 1.72 -12.45
C SER A 30 -30.47 2.08 -11.40
N VAL A 31 -30.13 2.88 -10.40
CA VAL A 31 -31.08 3.38 -9.38
C VAL A 31 -32.10 4.36 -9.99
N SER A 32 -31.64 5.23 -10.90
CA SER A 32 -32.53 6.20 -11.60
C SER A 32 -33.66 5.52 -12.34
N ALA A 33 -33.37 4.39 -12.98
CA ALA A 33 -34.38 3.62 -13.73
C ALA A 33 -35.54 3.08 -12.86
N VAL A 34 -35.33 2.91 -11.55
CA VAL A 34 -36.29 2.33 -10.61
C VAL A 34 -36.92 3.39 -9.69
N PHE A 35 -36.11 4.30 -9.18
CA PHE A 35 -36.46 5.24 -8.09
C PHE A 35 -36.50 6.70 -8.54
N GLY A 36 -36.12 6.99 -9.77
CA GLY A 36 -36.05 8.34 -10.33
C GLY A 36 -34.73 9.06 -10.05
N ASP A 37 -34.50 10.13 -10.80
CA ASP A 37 -33.19 10.82 -10.86
C ASP A 37 -32.78 11.49 -9.54
N PHE A 38 -33.76 12.01 -8.79
CA PHE A 38 -33.47 12.67 -7.51
C PHE A 38 -32.79 11.71 -6.49
N ILE A 39 -33.35 10.49 -6.38
CA ILE A 39 -32.80 9.45 -5.50
C ILE A 39 -31.44 8.98 -6.01
N ALA A 40 -31.28 8.82 -7.32
CA ALA A 40 -30.04 8.42 -7.96
C ALA A 40 -28.89 9.39 -7.67
N VAL A 41 -29.14 10.69 -7.71
CA VAL A 41 -28.13 11.72 -7.39
C VAL A 41 -27.70 11.63 -5.93
N ILE A 42 -28.63 11.45 -5.00
CA ILE A 42 -28.31 11.28 -3.58
C ILE A 42 -27.44 10.04 -3.36
N VAL A 43 -27.81 8.91 -3.96
CA VAL A 43 -27.05 7.65 -3.87
C VAL A 43 -25.65 7.82 -4.46
N PHE A 44 -25.52 8.48 -5.62
CA PHE A 44 -24.24 8.76 -6.23
C PHE A 44 -23.31 9.54 -5.30
N ILE A 45 -23.78 10.68 -4.77
CA ILE A 45 -23.00 11.53 -3.86
C ILE A 45 -22.60 10.74 -2.61
N PHE A 46 -23.55 9.99 -2.02
CA PHE A 46 -23.28 9.18 -0.85
C PHE A 46 -22.18 8.13 -1.11
N LEU A 47 -22.27 7.38 -2.21
CA LEU A 47 -21.27 6.37 -2.56
C LEU A 47 -19.89 6.99 -2.79
N VAL A 48 -19.82 8.10 -3.53
CA VAL A 48 -18.55 8.80 -3.77
C VAL A 48 -17.92 9.23 -2.45
N LEU A 49 -18.67 9.83 -1.54
CA LEU A 49 -18.17 10.26 -0.23
C LEU A 49 -17.69 9.07 0.62
N VAL A 50 -18.45 7.97 0.64
CA VAL A 50 -18.05 6.74 1.34
C VAL A 50 -16.75 6.20 0.79
N PHE A 51 -16.60 6.12 -0.52
CA PHE A 51 -15.38 5.60 -1.12
C PHE A 51 -14.16 6.52 -0.95
N ILE A 52 -14.35 7.83 -0.97
CA ILE A 52 -13.31 8.79 -0.62
C ILE A 52 -12.86 8.56 0.84
N PHE A 53 -13.80 8.45 1.76
CA PHE A 53 -13.52 8.20 3.17
C PHE A 53 -12.74 6.89 3.36
N LEU A 54 -13.19 5.80 2.75
CA LEU A 54 -12.52 4.50 2.81
C LEU A 54 -11.11 4.56 2.19
N GLY A 55 -10.97 5.15 1.00
CA GLY A 55 -9.69 5.27 0.31
C GLY A 55 -8.65 6.03 1.11
N TYR A 56 -9.04 7.07 1.86
CA TYR A 56 -8.12 7.80 2.71
C TYR A 56 -7.81 7.08 4.03
N ASN A 57 -8.79 6.44 4.67
CA ASN A 57 -8.60 5.80 5.98
C ASN A 57 -7.89 4.44 5.88
N PHE A 58 -8.15 3.68 4.83
CA PHE A 58 -7.54 2.36 4.63
C PHE A 58 -6.24 2.38 3.83
N SER A 59 -5.73 3.55 3.47
CA SER A 59 -4.43 3.66 2.80
C SER A 59 -3.29 3.29 3.74
N PRO A 60 -2.50 2.25 3.45
CA PRO A 60 -1.35 1.88 4.27
C PRO A 60 -0.32 3.02 4.30
N VAL A 61 0.34 3.16 5.44
CA VAL A 61 1.38 4.17 5.65
C VAL A 61 2.69 3.47 5.96
N ILE A 62 3.75 3.84 5.22
CA ILE A 62 5.13 3.45 5.51
C ILE A 62 5.83 4.65 6.14
N LYS A 63 6.50 4.41 7.26
CA LYS A 63 7.32 5.41 7.96
C LYS A 63 8.64 4.78 8.36
N VAL A 64 9.73 5.54 8.27
CA VAL A 64 11.04 5.15 8.80
C VAL A 64 11.51 6.25 9.73
N ASP A 65 11.84 5.88 10.95
CA ASP A 65 12.54 6.74 11.90
C ASP A 65 13.98 6.24 12.12
N ASN A 66 14.67 6.77 13.12
CA ASN A 66 16.06 6.39 13.39
C ASN A 66 16.24 4.94 13.90
N GLU A 67 15.18 4.29 14.40
CA GLU A 67 15.28 2.98 15.04
C GLU A 67 14.37 1.93 14.40
N PHE A 68 13.26 2.37 13.80
CA PHE A 68 12.19 1.47 13.35
C PHE A 68 11.67 1.83 11.96
N LEU A 69 11.31 0.78 11.22
CA LEU A 69 10.46 0.83 10.04
C LEU A 69 9.03 0.47 10.45
N TYR A 70 8.10 1.31 10.12
CA TYR A 70 6.67 1.08 10.33
C TYR A 70 5.99 0.79 8.99
N ALA A 71 5.29 -0.31 8.93
CA ALA A 71 4.44 -0.68 7.81
C ALA A 71 3.01 -0.87 8.34
N ASN A 72 2.19 0.16 8.18
CA ASN A 72 0.85 0.24 8.74
C ASN A 72 0.87 0.08 10.28
N LYS A 73 0.42 -1.07 10.80
CA LYS A 73 0.43 -1.39 12.25
C LYS A 73 1.68 -2.18 12.68
N ALA A 74 2.41 -2.72 11.73
CA ALA A 74 3.61 -3.50 12.02
C ALA A 74 4.83 -2.59 12.22
N LYS A 75 5.72 -3.00 13.12
CA LYS A 75 6.92 -2.28 13.51
C LYS A 75 8.13 -3.21 13.42
N LEU A 76 9.16 -2.80 12.68
CA LEU A 76 10.37 -3.57 12.46
C LEU A 76 11.59 -2.78 12.93
N PRO A 77 12.41 -3.28 13.88
CA PRO A 77 13.65 -2.64 14.26
C PRO A 77 14.64 -2.63 13.10
N LEU A 78 15.26 -1.48 12.79
CA LEU A 78 16.22 -1.39 11.67
C LEU A 78 17.44 -2.29 11.88
N ARG A 79 17.87 -2.52 13.12
CA ARG A 79 19.02 -3.35 13.48
C ARG A 79 18.96 -4.81 12.98
N ILE A 80 17.76 -5.36 12.79
CA ILE A 80 17.57 -6.75 12.32
C ILE A 80 17.50 -6.85 10.80
N ILE A 81 17.42 -5.74 10.09
CA ILE A 81 17.43 -5.70 8.63
C ILE A 81 18.84 -6.06 8.14
N ASN A 82 18.93 -7.00 7.22
CA ASN A 82 20.16 -7.35 6.53
C ASN A 82 20.30 -6.58 5.22
N LYS A 83 19.25 -6.61 4.41
CA LYS A 83 19.24 -6.01 3.08
C LYS A 83 17.86 -5.50 2.72
N ALA A 84 17.82 -4.35 2.05
CA ALA A 84 16.62 -3.76 1.48
C ALA A 84 16.77 -3.66 -0.04
N THR A 85 16.09 -4.52 -0.78
CA THR A 85 16.21 -4.62 -2.24
C THR A 85 14.98 -4.00 -2.91
N PRO A 86 15.15 -2.92 -3.67
CA PRO A 86 14.06 -2.35 -4.48
C PRO A 86 13.68 -3.34 -5.58
N MET A 87 12.38 -3.48 -5.84
CA MET A 87 11.85 -4.41 -6.83
C MET A 87 11.09 -3.66 -7.92
N SER A 88 11.38 -4.04 -9.16
CA SER A 88 10.68 -3.57 -10.35
C SER A 88 9.24 -4.12 -10.39
N ILE A 89 8.45 -3.62 -11.34
CA ILE A 89 7.07 -4.09 -11.57
C ILE A 89 7.03 -5.59 -11.86
N SER A 90 7.93 -6.08 -12.73
CA SER A 90 7.97 -7.49 -13.11
C SER A 90 8.36 -8.41 -11.94
N GLU A 91 9.34 -7.99 -11.14
CA GLU A 91 9.78 -8.73 -9.95
C GLU A 91 8.70 -8.73 -8.86
N THR A 92 8.06 -7.58 -8.64
CA THR A 92 6.94 -7.45 -7.70
C THR A 92 5.79 -8.39 -8.08
N THR A 93 5.44 -8.46 -9.36
CA THR A 93 4.38 -9.35 -9.85
C THR A 93 4.74 -10.83 -9.66
N LYS A 94 5.98 -11.21 -9.93
CA LYS A 94 6.45 -12.59 -9.72
C LYS A 94 6.44 -12.99 -8.25
N ILE A 95 6.93 -12.14 -7.36
CA ILE A 95 7.01 -12.44 -5.92
C ILE A 95 5.64 -12.43 -5.23
N ARG A 96 4.66 -11.71 -5.77
CA ARG A 96 3.26 -11.75 -5.31
C ARG A 96 2.47 -12.92 -5.88
N GLY A 97 2.90 -13.46 -7.02
CA GLY A 97 2.23 -14.54 -7.74
C GLY A 97 2.96 -15.87 -7.60
N ILE A 98 3.65 -16.28 -8.65
CA ILE A 98 4.26 -17.61 -8.79
C ILE A 98 5.28 -17.93 -7.68
N ASN A 99 6.01 -16.92 -7.21
CA ASN A 99 7.05 -17.04 -6.18
C ASN A 99 6.57 -16.54 -4.81
N ALA A 100 5.27 -16.52 -4.56
CA ALA A 100 4.73 -16.08 -3.27
C ALA A 100 5.13 -17.04 -2.16
N ASP A 101 5.79 -16.51 -1.13
CA ASP A 101 6.13 -17.25 0.08
C ASP A 101 5.04 -17.01 1.14
N PRO A 102 4.32 -18.05 1.59
CA PRO A 102 3.28 -17.90 2.61
C PRO A 102 3.82 -17.45 3.98
N LYS A 103 5.13 -17.56 4.21
CA LYS A 103 5.80 -17.10 5.43
C LYS A 103 6.29 -15.65 5.35
N CYS A 104 6.15 -14.97 4.21
CA CYS A 104 6.53 -13.55 4.13
C CYS A 104 5.49 -12.66 4.81
N PHE A 105 5.96 -11.60 5.48
CA PHE A 105 5.08 -10.52 5.89
C PHE A 105 4.82 -9.60 4.69
N SER A 106 3.57 -9.51 4.27
CA SER A 106 3.17 -8.71 3.11
C SER A 106 2.29 -7.54 3.52
N ALA A 107 2.82 -6.32 3.42
CA ALA A 107 2.06 -5.08 3.51
C ALA A 107 2.00 -4.43 2.12
N THR A 108 1.29 -5.10 1.21
CA THR A 108 1.19 -4.69 -0.19
C THR A 108 -0.15 -4.08 -0.51
N SER A 109 -0.16 -3.15 -1.47
CA SER A 109 -1.36 -2.58 -2.07
C SER A 109 -1.51 -3.11 -3.50
N PRO A 110 -2.69 -3.63 -3.90
CA PRO A 110 -2.92 -4.11 -5.25
C PRO A 110 -2.81 -3.01 -6.31
N LEU A 111 -2.97 -1.75 -5.89
CA LEU A 111 -2.93 -0.58 -6.77
C LEU A 111 -1.51 -0.02 -6.97
N ILE A 112 -0.48 -0.60 -6.33
CA ILE A 112 0.91 -0.19 -6.45
C ILE A 112 1.74 -1.37 -6.93
N ASN A 113 2.34 -1.20 -8.09
CA ASN A 113 3.02 -2.28 -8.82
C ASN A 113 4.49 -2.42 -8.47
N THR A 114 5.07 -1.49 -7.69
CA THR A 114 6.45 -1.54 -7.20
C THR A 114 6.51 -1.87 -5.73
N SER A 115 7.58 -2.51 -5.29
CA SER A 115 7.75 -2.92 -3.90
C SER A 115 9.21 -2.88 -3.49
N ILE A 116 9.43 -3.05 -2.19
CA ILE A 116 10.74 -3.30 -1.61
C ILE A 116 10.69 -4.61 -0.83
N ARG A 117 11.71 -5.44 -1.01
CA ARG A 117 11.93 -6.64 -0.24
C ARG A 117 12.96 -6.36 0.85
N ILE A 118 12.66 -6.75 2.07
CA ILE A 118 13.50 -6.56 3.23
C ILE A 118 13.85 -7.93 3.81
N ASP A 119 15.11 -8.30 3.70
CA ASP A 119 15.65 -9.53 4.26
C ASP A 119 16.22 -9.30 5.65
N PHE A 120 16.13 -10.28 6.55
CA PHE A 120 16.57 -10.20 7.93
C PHE A 120 17.96 -10.80 8.14
N LYS A 121 18.63 -10.34 9.20
CA LYS A 121 19.89 -10.93 9.69
C LYS A 121 19.65 -12.25 10.44
N ASP A 122 18.51 -12.37 11.10
CA ASP A 122 18.13 -13.52 11.89
C ASP A 122 17.34 -14.51 11.04
N LYS A 123 17.78 -15.77 11.01
CA LYS A 123 17.12 -16.87 10.31
C LYS A 123 16.01 -17.50 11.14
N ASP A 124 15.97 -17.21 12.45
CA ASP A 124 14.96 -17.73 13.38
C ASP A 124 13.71 -16.86 13.45
N ASP A 125 13.66 -15.74 12.68
CA ASP A 125 12.44 -14.92 12.55
C ASP A 125 11.33 -15.75 11.90
N PRO A 126 10.08 -15.70 12.40
CA PRO A 126 8.95 -16.42 11.83
C PRO A 126 8.63 -16.01 10.38
N HIS A 127 9.10 -14.85 9.95
CA HIS A 127 8.94 -14.35 8.59
C HIS A 127 10.23 -14.47 7.79
N THR A 128 10.14 -15.01 6.57
CA THR A 128 11.30 -15.14 5.68
C THR A 128 11.82 -13.79 5.21
N TYR A 129 10.92 -12.86 4.90
CA TYR A 129 11.21 -11.49 4.50
C TYR A 129 9.96 -10.61 4.63
N TRP A 130 10.12 -9.30 4.59
CA TRP A 130 9.02 -8.34 4.45
C TRP A 130 8.93 -7.85 3.01
N LEU A 131 7.71 -7.83 2.47
CA LEU A 131 7.40 -7.26 1.17
C LEU A 131 6.47 -6.06 1.37
N LEU A 132 6.95 -4.87 1.06
CA LEU A 132 6.20 -3.62 1.22
C LEU A 132 5.97 -2.97 -0.14
N SER A 133 4.71 -2.58 -0.44
CA SER A 133 4.44 -1.72 -1.60
C SER A 133 4.95 -0.32 -1.35
N THR A 134 5.63 0.26 -2.32
CA THR A 134 6.06 1.67 -2.30
C THR A 134 6.18 2.18 -3.72
N ARG A 135 5.87 3.46 -3.95
CA ARG A 135 6.12 4.15 -5.23
C ARG A 135 7.56 4.63 -5.38
N LYS A 136 8.31 4.59 -4.26
CA LYS A 136 9.69 5.09 -4.20
C LYS A 136 10.64 4.04 -3.64
N PRO A 137 10.74 2.85 -4.29
CA PRO A 137 11.53 1.73 -3.78
C PRO A 137 13.01 2.07 -3.63
N GLU A 138 13.57 2.88 -4.54
CA GLU A 138 14.97 3.31 -4.51
C GLU A 138 15.26 4.28 -3.35
N GLU A 139 14.36 5.25 -3.12
CA GLU A 139 14.49 6.21 -2.03
C GLU A 139 14.41 5.49 -0.67
N LEU A 140 13.41 4.62 -0.50
CA LEU A 140 13.25 3.83 0.71
C LEU A 140 14.43 2.88 0.95
N SER A 141 14.93 2.21 -0.10
CA SER A 141 16.12 1.35 -0.02
C SER A 141 17.35 2.15 0.42
N ARG A 142 17.57 3.35 -0.13
CA ARG A 142 18.69 4.22 0.23
C ARG A 142 18.63 4.64 1.69
N VAL A 143 17.46 5.07 2.18
CA VAL A 143 17.25 5.47 3.57
C VAL A 143 17.51 4.30 4.53
N LEU A 144 17.05 3.09 4.20
CA LEU A 144 17.29 1.90 5.00
C LEU A 144 18.78 1.52 4.98
N THR A 145 19.43 1.52 3.83
CA THR A 145 20.86 1.15 3.69
C THR A 145 21.79 2.12 4.42
N GLN A 146 21.44 3.41 4.53
CA GLN A 146 22.23 4.38 5.30
C GLN A 146 22.20 4.13 6.82
N LYS A 147 21.27 3.30 7.30
CA LYS A 147 21.08 2.99 8.73
C LYS A 147 21.48 1.56 9.10
N LEU A 148 21.86 0.73 8.12
CA LEU A 148 22.39 -0.62 8.30
C LEU A 148 23.88 -0.60 8.60
#